data_7368fecb4fc266ad5aed618416ff8479
#
_entry.id   7368fecb4fc266ad5aed618416ff8479
#
_cell.length_a   1.000
_cell.length_b   1.000
_cell.length_c   1.000
_cell.angle_alpha   90.00
_cell.angle_beta   90.00
_cell.angle_gamma   90.00
#
_symmetry.space_group_name_H-M   'P 1'
#
loop_
_entity.id
_entity.type
_entity.pdbx_description
1 polymer ?
#
loop_
_entity_poly.entity_id
_entity_poly.type
_entity_poly.pdbx_seq_one_letter_code
_entity_poly.pdbx_strand_id
1 'polypeptide(L)'
;VVRGLVGRWMAWLMEPPALLRLPTGPRQQPPSELDPDEVRRAFSDSLRYVSELTARVLTVDAVRTKFPNPFLKGLRLFDVAAGILIILAHNRRHLAQAEKVLQHRDFPR
;
A
#
# COMPACT_ATOMS: atom_id res chain seq x y z
N VAL A 1 -5.63 15.79 10.68
CA VAL A 1 -5.90 14.89 11.82
C VAL A 1 -6.84 13.79 11.32
N VAL A 2 -6.36 12.56 11.23
CA VAL A 2 -7.19 11.39 10.87
C VAL A 2 -8.14 11.11 12.02
N ARG A 3 -9.44 11.33 11.83
CA ARG A 3 -10.45 11.18 12.88
C ARG A 3 -10.87 9.74 13.19
N GLY A 4 -10.45 8.75 12.39
CA GLY A 4 -10.87 7.36 12.58
C GLY A 4 -9.86 6.55 13.40
N LEU A 5 -10.22 6.10 14.60
CA LEU A 5 -9.39 5.16 15.40
C LEU A 5 -9.07 3.90 14.61
N VAL A 6 -10.02 3.39 13.84
CA VAL A 6 -9.85 2.19 13.00
C VAL A 6 -8.78 2.41 11.91
N GLY A 7 -8.82 3.56 11.21
CA GLY A 7 -7.83 3.90 10.19
C GLY A 7 -6.42 4.05 10.75
N ARG A 8 -6.30 4.68 11.91
CA ARG A 8 -5.01 4.82 12.62
C ARG A 8 -4.46 3.48 13.09
N TRP A 9 -5.32 2.63 13.64
CA TRP A 9 -4.96 1.28 14.05
C TRP A 9 -4.51 0.43 12.87
N MET A 10 -5.22 0.47 11.75
CA MET A 10 -4.82 -0.23 10.53
C MET A 10 -3.50 0.28 9.96
N ALA A 11 -3.27 1.59 9.94
CA ALA A 11 -2.00 2.15 9.50
C ALA A 11 -0.86 1.69 10.42
N TRP A 12 -1.05 1.73 11.74
CA TRP A 12 -0.07 1.23 12.71
C TRP A 12 0.23 -0.27 12.51
N LEU A 13 -0.78 -1.08 12.23
CA LEU A 13 -0.61 -2.51 11.99
C LEU A 13 0.22 -2.80 10.72
N MET A 14 0.21 -1.88 9.76
CA MET A 14 0.99 -1.98 8.52
C MET A 14 2.43 -1.47 8.66
N GLU A 15 2.74 -0.68 9.69
CA GLU A 15 4.10 -0.15 9.90
C GLU A 15 5.12 -1.27 10.17
N PRO A 16 6.36 -1.15 9.65
CA PRO A 16 7.45 -2.03 10.06
C PRO A 16 7.92 -1.77 11.51
N PRO A 17 8.36 -2.79 12.26
CA PRO A 17 8.41 -4.20 11.87
C PRO A 17 7.03 -4.82 11.81
N ALA A 18 6.75 -5.60 10.75
CA ALA A 18 5.44 -6.20 10.57
C ALA A 18 5.17 -7.27 11.64
N LEU A 19 4.26 -6.97 12.55
CA LEU A 19 3.85 -7.89 13.62
C LEU A 19 3.01 -9.06 13.09
N LEU A 20 2.22 -8.81 12.02
CA LEU A 20 1.38 -9.82 11.40
C LEU A 20 1.88 -10.16 9.99
N ARG A 21 2.03 -11.45 9.73
CA ARG A 21 2.27 -12.00 8.39
C ARG A 21 0.93 -12.48 7.85
N LEU A 22 0.34 -11.69 6.95
CA LEU A 22 -0.86 -12.09 6.25
C LEU A 22 -0.48 -12.81 4.96
N PRO A 23 -1.10 -13.96 4.66
CA PRO A 23 -0.86 -14.65 3.40
C PRO A 23 -1.36 -13.81 2.23
N THR A 24 -0.58 -13.77 1.15
CA THR A 24 -0.98 -13.12 -0.09
C THR A 24 -2.05 -13.95 -0.79
N GLY A 25 -3.18 -13.34 -1.11
CA GLY A 25 -4.25 -14.03 -1.84
C GLY A 25 -3.81 -14.44 -3.25
N PRO A 26 -4.39 -15.51 -3.84
CA PRO A 26 -3.98 -16.02 -5.15
C PRO A 26 -3.98 -14.97 -6.27
N ARG A 27 -4.92 -14.03 -6.23
CA ARG A 27 -5.03 -12.93 -7.21
C ARG A 27 -3.95 -11.87 -7.09
N GLN A 28 -3.19 -11.87 -6.00
CA GLN A 28 -2.13 -10.90 -5.69
C GLN A 28 -0.75 -11.51 -5.81
N GLN A 29 -0.67 -12.80 -6.15
CA GLN A 29 0.60 -13.47 -6.39
C GLN A 29 1.10 -13.12 -7.78
N PRO A 30 2.38 -12.73 -7.93
CA PRO A 30 2.95 -12.49 -9.25
C PRO A 30 3.04 -13.80 -10.04
N PRO A 31 3.03 -13.73 -11.38
CA PRO A 31 3.33 -14.89 -12.21
C PRO A 31 4.76 -15.39 -11.94
N SER A 32 5.02 -16.66 -12.24
CA SER A 32 6.33 -17.30 -12.02
C SER A 32 7.43 -16.73 -12.91
N GLU A 33 7.06 -16.19 -14.06
CA GLU A 33 7.98 -15.56 -15.01
C GLU A 33 7.58 -14.09 -15.20
N LEU A 34 8.55 -13.21 -15.01
CA LEU A 34 8.39 -11.76 -15.12
C LEU A 34 9.52 -11.19 -15.99
N ASP A 35 9.16 -10.37 -16.97
CA ASP A 35 10.11 -9.52 -17.68
C ASP A 35 10.49 -8.34 -16.78
N PRO A 36 11.80 -8.19 -16.42
CA PRO A 36 12.26 -7.10 -15.56
C PRO A 36 11.93 -5.70 -16.11
N ASP A 37 11.97 -5.52 -17.42
CA ASP A 37 11.70 -4.23 -18.04
C ASP A 37 10.21 -3.90 -18.03
N GLU A 38 9.36 -4.90 -18.21
CA GLU A 38 7.91 -4.74 -18.04
C GLU A 38 7.56 -4.38 -16.60
N VAL A 39 8.15 -5.06 -15.63
CA VAL A 39 7.95 -4.75 -14.19
C VAL A 39 8.37 -3.33 -13.86
N ARG A 40 9.54 -2.87 -14.36
CA ARG A 40 10.00 -1.49 -14.15
C ARG A 40 9.06 -0.46 -14.76
N ARG A 41 8.57 -0.70 -15.98
CA ARG A 41 7.61 0.18 -16.65
C ARG A 41 6.31 0.26 -15.86
N ALA A 42 5.72 -0.89 -15.51
CA ALA A 42 4.48 -0.97 -14.75
C ALA A 42 4.59 -0.28 -13.38
N PHE A 43 5.73 -0.45 -12.70
CA PHE A 43 6.01 0.23 -11.43
C PHE A 43 6.08 1.74 -11.59
N SER A 44 6.83 2.24 -12.59
CA SER A 44 6.94 3.67 -12.87
C SER A 44 5.60 4.30 -13.23
N ASP A 45 4.78 3.62 -14.02
CA ASP A 45 3.43 4.06 -14.38
C ASP A 45 2.50 4.10 -13.15
N SER A 46 2.63 3.12 -12.27
CA SER A 46 1.89 3.09 -11.00
C SER A 46 2.26 4.26 -10.09
N LEU A 47 3.56 4.60 -9.99
CA LEU A 47 4.02 5.74 -9.19
C LEU A 47 3.48 7.06 -9.74
N ARG A 48 3.51 7.24 -11.07
CA ARG A 48 2.94 8.42 -11.73
C ARG A 48 1.44 8.54 -11.44
N TYR A 49 0.70 7.46 -11.60
CA TYR A 49 -0.74 7.42 -11.32
C TYR A 49 -1.06 7.77 -9.87
N VAL A 50 -0.31 7.20 -8.90
CA VAL A 50 -0.47 7.54 -7.47
C VAL A 50 -0.17 9.01 -7.20
N SER A 51 0.85 9.58 -7.84
CA SER A 51 1.17 11.01 -7.72
C SER A 51 0.04 11.90 -8.22
N GLU A 52 -0.54 11.58 -9.38
CA GLU A 52 -1.69 12.30 -9.95
C GLU A 52 -2.93 12.19 -9.06
N LEU A 53 -3.23 10.99 -8.53
CA LEU A 53 -4.32 10.80 -7.58
C LEU A 53 -4.11 11.61 -6.31
N THR A 54 -2.89 11.63 -5.77
CA THR A 54 -2.55 12.41 -4.57
C THR A 54 -2.77 13.90 -4.79
N ALA A 55 -2.39 14.43 -5.94
CA ALA A 55 -2.67 15.82 -6.31
C ALA A 55 -4.18 16.13 -6.33
N ARG A 56 -4.99 15.19 -6.85
CA ARG A 56 -6.46 15.32 -6.86
C ARG A 56 -7.09 15.25 -5.47
N VAL A 57 -6.49 14.52 -4.53
CA VAL A 57 -6.98 14.44 -3.14
C VAL A 57 -6.93 15.80 -2.45
N LEU A 58 -6.01 16.68 -2.83
CA LEU A 58 -5.92 18.04 -2.28
C LEU A 58 -7.15 18.91 -2.62
N THR A 59 -7.97 18.48 -3.59
CA THR A 59 -9.19 19.20 -4.01
C THR A 59 -10.46 18.72 -3.28
N VAL A 60 -10.36 17.69 -2.42
CA VAL A 60 -11.50 17.12 -1.69
C VAL A 60 -11.29 17.21 -0.17
N ASP A 61 -12.40 17.21 0.57
CA ASP A 61 -12.34 17.05 2.04
C ASP A 61 -12.02 15.59 2.38
N ALA A 62 -10.72 15.29 2.47
CA ALA A 62 -10.21 13.93 2.66
C ALA A 62 -10.65 13.29 3.99
N VAL A 63 -11.04 14.09 4.98
CA VAL A 63 -11.47 13.61 6.30
C VAL A 63 -12.96 13.26 6.30
N ARG A 64 -13.76 13.94 5.47
CA ARG A 64 -15.20 13.68 5.36
C ARG A 64 -15.56 12.71 4.26
N THR A 65 -14.73 12.64 3.21
CA THR A 65 -14.96 11.76 2.06
C THR A 65 -14.62 10.32 2.42
N LYS A 66 -15.64 9.46 2.46
CA LYS A 66 -15.49 8.01 2.70
C LYS A 66 -15.52 7.24 1.39
N PHE A 67 -14.73 6.19 1.30
CA PHE A 67 -14.71 5.29 0.15
C PHE A 67 -15.09 3.85 0.52
N PRO A 68 -15.67 3.07 -0.41
CA PRO A 68 -15.95 1.66 -0.18
C PRO A 68 -14.65 0.86 -0.17
N ASN A 69 -14.40 0.09 0.89
CA ASN A 69 -13.20 -0.73 0.97
C ASN A 69 -13.40 -2.04 0.19
N PRO A 70 -12.56 -2.35 -0.82
CA PRO A 70 -12.70 -3.55 -1.63
C PRO A 70 -12.46 -4.85 -0.86
N PHE A 71 -11.68 -4.81 0.22
CA PHE A 71 -11.37 -5.97 1.06
C PHE A 71 -12.44 -6.24 2.13
N LEU A 72 -13.30 -5.28 2.41
CA LEU A 72 -14.34 -5.35 3.43
C LEU A 72 -15.75 -5.27 2.83
N LYS A 73 -15.98 -5.95 1.72
CA LYS A 73 -17.28 -6.04 1.04
C LYS A 73 -17.95 -4.67 0.78
N GLY A 74 -17.13 -3.65 0.47
CA GLY A 74 -17.62 -2.31 0.16
C GLY A 74 -18.02 -1.46 1.38
N LEU A 75 -17.76 -1.90 2.61
CA LEU A 75 -18.00 -1.09 3.81
C LEU A 75 -17.19 0.21 3.76
N ARG A 76 -17.84 1.34 4.07
CA ARG A 76 -17.24 2.68 4.11
C ARG A 76 -16.70 3.01 5.50
N LEU A 77 -15.73 2.22 5.97
CA LEU A 77 -15.13 2.39 7.29
C LEU A 77 -14.04 3.46 7.35
N PHE A 78 -13.41 3.74 6.19
CA PHE A 78 -12.28 4.65 6.11
C PHE A 78 -12.64 5.92 5.34
N ASP A 79 -12.12 7.04 5.79
CA ASP A 79 -12.03 8.26 5.00
C ASP A 79 -10.78 8.24 4.11
N VAL A 80 -10.72 9.16 3.14
CA VAL A 80 -9.61 9.24 2.19
C VAL A 80 -8.28 9.50 2.91
N ALA A 81 -8.27 10.31 3.97
CA ALA A 81 -7.07 10.58 4.75
C ALA A 81 -6.53 9.32 5.43
N ALA A 82 -7.41 8.50 6.02
CA ALA A 82 -7.03 7.21 6.59
C ALA A 82 -6.50 6.25 5.53
N GLY A 83 -7.13 6.21 4.34
CA GLY A 83 -6.68 5.42 3.21
C GLY A 83 -5.25 5.76 2.78
N ILE A 84 -4.92 7.05 2.67
CA ILE A 84 -3.57 7.51 2.33
C ILE A 84 -2.56 7.06 3.40
N LEU A 85 -2.87 7.22 4.68
CA LEU A 85 -1.97 6.77 5.76
C LEU A 85 -1.72 5.26 5.71
N ILE A 86 -2.76 4.46 5.46
CA ILE A 86 -2.65 3.01 5.33
C ILE A 86 -1.74 2.65 4.15
N ILE A 87 -1.90 3.30 2.99
CA ILE A 87 -1.06 3.06 1.80
C ILE A 87 0.40 3.43 2.09
N LEU A 88 0.66 4.57 2.74
CA LEU A 88 2.02 4.99 3.08
C LEU A 88 2.70 4.01 4.05
N ALA A 89 1.98 3.55 5.08
CA ALA A 89 2.49 2.53 6.01
C ALA A 89 2.75 1.20 5.29
N HIS A 90 1.86 0.80 4.40
CA HIS A 90 1.98 -0.41 3.59
C HIS A 90 3.20 -0.35 2.65
N ASN A 91 3.44 0.79 2.00
CA ASN A 91 4.62 0.99 1.16
C ASN A 91 5.92 0.92 1.98
N ARG A 92 5.97 1.54 3.17
CA ARG A 92 7.15 1.41 4.07
C ARG A 92 7.41 -0.05 4.45
N ARG A 93 6.35 -0.82 4.67
CA ARG A 93 6.48 -2.27 4.93
C ARG A 93 7.11 -3.01 3.75
N HIS A 94 6.67 -2.72 2.51
CA HIS A 94 7.26 -3.34 1.31
C HIS A 94 8.70 -2.92 1.09
N LEU A 95 9.06 -1.67 1.33
CA LEU A 95 10.46 -1.22 1.29
C LEU A 95 11.33 -1.97 2.30
N ALA A 96 10.87 -2.11 3.54
CA ALA A 96 11.59 -2.89 4.55
C ALA A 96 11.71 -4.38 4.19
N GLN A 97 10.74 -4.95 3.47
CA GLN A 97 10.84 -6.31 2.94
C GLN A 97 11.86 -6.40 1.81
N ALA A 98 11.87 -5.45 0.87
CA ALA A 98 12.85 -5.40 -0.21
C ALA A 98 14.28 -5.25 0.32
N GLU A 99 14.51 -4.38 1.32
CA GLU A 99 15.81 -4.25 1.98
C GLU A 99 16.29 -5.56 2.59
N LYS A 100 15.41 -6.33 3.24
CA LYS A 100 15.77 -7.66 3.75
C LYS A 100 16.15 -8.65 2.65
N VAL A 101 15.49 -8.60 1.50
CA VAL A 101 15.82 -9.43 0.34
C VAL A 101 17.20 -9.06 -0.20
N LEU A 102 17.51 -7.75 -0.34
CA LEU A 102 18.82 -7.27 -0.77
C LEU A 102 19.96 -7.68 0.17
N GLN A 103 19.67 -7.78 1.46
CA GLN A 103 20.62 -8.19 2.50
C GLN A 103 20.78 -9.71 2.64
N HIS A 104 19.93 -10.49 1.95
CA HIS A 104 20.01 -11.94 2.02
C HIS A 104 21.32 -12.44 1.40
N ARG A 105 21.97 -13.41 2.06
CA ARG A 105 23.27 -13.94 1.63
C ARG A 105 23.29 -14.51 0.22
N ASP A 106 22.15 -15.07 -0.23
CA ASP A 106 21.99 -15.71 -1.54
C ASP A 106 21.43 -14.74 -2.59
N PHE A 107 21.37 -13.42 -2.29
CA PHE A 107 20.95 -12.41 -3.26
C PHE A 107 22.05 -12.21 -4.31
N PRO A 108 21.74 -12.33 -5.62
CA PRO A 108 22.73 -12.12 -6.68
C PRO A 108 23.26 -10.67 -6.63
N ARG A 109 24.60 -10.54 -6.63
CA ARG A 109 25.30 -9.24 -6.64
C ARG A 109 25.94 -8.99 -7.98
#